data_25804faaee22e50555e78389415a6805
#
_entry.id   25804faaee22e50555e78389415a6805
#
_cell.length_a   1.000
_cell.length_b   1.000
_cell.length_c   1.000
_cell.angle_alpha   90.00
_cell.angle_beta   90.00
_cell.angle_gamma   90.00
#
_symmetry.space_group_name_H-M   'P 1'
#
loop_
_entity.id
_entity.type
_entity.pdbx_description
1 polymer ?
#
loop_
_entity_poly.entity_id
_entity_poly.type
_entity_poly.pdbx_seq_one_letter_code
_entity_poly.pdbx_strand_id
1 'polypeptide(L)'
;REEKSTRFPIEKVVITEGITEEILLPVFAEHLGLNFDKNGIQVISAGGKNQVVKLVYTLANQLKLPMFILLDNDAKENYEQILPKLREFDKIYLLSHGEFEDILPKELIIKTLNDYFKNLNIIEDNEFEDERMVKNLEEIFKKKGFHEFKKAEFAQLVKNHISSGEDLSDEIKLIIEELRKLTS
;
A
#
# COMPACT_ATOMS: atom_id res chain seq x y z
N ARG A 1 -24.39 -13.25 -12.36
CA ARG A 1 -24.59 -14.16 -11.23
C ARG A 1 -23.49 -13.91 -10.21
N GLU A 2 -23.84 -13.38 -9.06
CA GLU A 2 -22.89 -13.26 -7.99
C GLU A 2 -22.43 -14.66 -7.58
N GLU A 3 -21.16 -14.93 -7.78
CA GLU A 3 -20.56 -16.09 -7.16
C GLU A 3 -20.66 -15.89 -5.66
N LYS A 4 -21.39 -16.76 -5.00
CA LYS A 4 -21.31 -16.87 -3.56
C LYS A 4 -19.92 -17.40 -3.23
N SER A 5 -18.96 -16.49 -3.19
CA SER A 5 -17.65 -16.83 -2.73
C SER A 5 -17.75 -17.26 -1.27
N THR A 6 -17.11 -18.35 -0.92
CA THR A 6 -16.80 -18.69 0.44
C THR A 6 -15.88 -17.61 0.97
N ARG A 7 -16.46 -16.50 1.47
CA ARG A 7 -15.65 -15.47 2.11
C ARG A 7 -15.26 -15.95 3.49
N PHE A 8 -13.99 -15.90 3.77
CA PHE A 8 -13.51 -16.08 5.12
C PHE A 8 -13.98 -14.91 5.98
N PRO A 9 -14.30 -15.13 7.26
CA PRO A 9 -14.68 -14.02 8.14
C PRO A 9 -13.53 -13.04 8.29
N ILE A 10 -13.87 -11.76 8.42
CA ILE A 10 -12.88 -10.71 8.67
C ILE A 10 -12.40 -10.85 10.12
N GLU A 11 -11.09 -10.94 10.29
CA GLU A 11 -10.45 -11.08 11.60
C GLU A 11 -9.55 -9.88 11.95
N LYS A 12 -9.07 -9.17 10.94
CA LYS A 12 -8.17 -8.01 11.08
C LYS A 12 -8.49 -6.98 10.02
N VAL A 13 -8.29 -5.72 10.35
CA VAL A 13 -8.51 -4.61 9.42
C VAL A 13 -7.20 -3.83 9.27
N VAL A 14 -6.80 -3.59 8.03
CA VAL A 14 -5.67 -2.72 7.70
C VAL A 14 -6.25 -1.41 7.19
N ILE A 15 -5.87 -0.30 7.81
CA ILE A 15 -6.32 1.04 7.42
C ILE A 15 -5.15 1.78 6.81
N THR A 16 -5.30 2.26 5.59
CA THR A 16 -4.27 2.95 4.84
C THR A 16 -4.74 4.32 4.37
N GLU A 17 -3.81 5.18 3.99
CA GLU A 17 -4.15 6.51 3.48
C GLU A 17 -4.71 6.44 2.07
N GLY A 18 -4.10 5.65 1.18
CA GLY A 18 -4.38 5.68 -0.25
C GLY A 18 -4.72 4.34 -0.87
N ILE A 19 -5.15 4.42 -2.13
CA ILE A 19 -5.59 3.27 -2.91
C ILE A 19 -4.44 2.33 -3.29
N THR A 20 -3.22 2.84 -3.41
CA THR A 20 -2.06 2.04 -3.79
C THR A 20 -1.83 0.90 -2.81
N GLU A 21 -1.90 1.19 -1.52
CA GLU A 21 -1.75 0.21 -0.44
C GLU A 21 -2.86 -0.84 -0.49
N GLU A 22 -4.09 -0.41 -0.72
CA GLU A 22 -5.23 -1.33 -0.80
C GLU A 22 -5.06 -2.35 -1.93
N ILE A 23 -4.52 -1.91 -3.06
CA ILE A 23 -4.28 -2.77 -4.23
C ILE A 23 -3.06 -3.66 -4.03
N LEU A 24 -1.95 -3.12 -3.52
CA LEU A 24 -0.64 -3.79 -3.54
C LEU A 24 -0.30 -4.58 -2.27
N LEU A 25 -0.77 -4.15 -1.08
CA LEU A 25 -0.45 -4.88 0.14
C LEU A 25 -0.87 -6.35 0.09
N PRO A 26 -2.09 -6.70 -0.37
CA PRO A 26 -2.47 -8.11 -0.47
C PRO A 26 -1.56 -8.91 -1.39
N VAL A 27 -1.10 -8.30 -2.48
CA VAL A 27 -0.24 -8.96 -3.47
C VAL A 27 1.17 -9.19 -2.90
N PHE A 28 1.74 -8.18 -2.26
CA PHE A 28 3.05 -8.31 -1.62
C PHE A 28 3.01 -9.33 -0.47
N ALA A 29 1.94 -9.31 0.31
CA ALA A 29 1.76 -10.28 1.39
C ALA A 29 1.71 -11.72 0.86
N GLU A 30 0.99 -11.94 -0.24
CA GLU A 30 0.91 -13.24 -0.91
C GLU A 30 2.29 -13.75 -1.31
N HIS A 31 3.13 -12.88 -1.90
CA HIS A 31 4.51 -13.21 -2.26
C HIS A 31 5.37 -13.56 -1.03
N LEU A 32 5.01 -13.06 0.13
CA LEU A 32 5.69 -13.34 1.40
C LEU A 32 5.00 -14.42 2.23
N GLY A 33 4.07 -15.17 1.62
CA GLY A 33 3.43 -16.30 2.25
C GLY A 33 2.25 -15.96 3.16
N LEU A 34 1.71 -14.72 3.09
CA LEU A 34 0.54 -14.30 3.87
C LEU A 34 -0.62 -14.00 2.94
N ASN A 35 -1.57 -14.92 2.85
CA ASN A 35 -2.79 -14.72 2.08
C ASN A 35 -3.80 -13.93 2.91
N PHE A 36 -4.15 -12.72 2.47
CA PHE A 36 -5.07 -11.84 3.21
C PHE A 36 -6.47 -12.45 3.33
N ASP A 37 -7.01 -12.97 2.24
CA ASP A 37 -8.36 -13.53 2.27
C ASP A 37 -8.47 -14.71 3.23
N LYS A 38 -7.53 -15.65 3.17
CA LYS A 38 -7.53 -16.81 4.05
C LYS A 38 -7.31 -16.46 5.53
N ASN A 39 -6.65 -15.34 5.79
CA ASN A 39 -6.36 -14.88 7.15
C ASN A 39 -7.35 -13.82 7.63
N GLY A 40 -8.41 -13.57 6.87
CA GLY A 40 -9.44 -12.61 7.26
C GLY A 40 -8.96 -11.17 7.35
N ILE A 41 -7.95 -10.79 6.56
CA ILE A 41 -7.37 -9.45 6.57
C ILE A 41 -8.01 -8.62 5.46
N GLN A 42 -8.67 -7.54 5.84
CA GLN A 42 -9.27 -6.61 4.89
C GLN A 42 -8.54 -5.27 4.95
N VAL A 43 -8.21 -4.73 3.78
CA VAL A 43 -7.59 -3.40 3.65
C VAL A 43 -8.67 -2.37 3.33
N ILE A 44 -8.62 -1.24 4.03
CA ILE A 44 -9.51 -0.10 3.84
C ILE A 44 -8.66 1.13 3.55
N SER A 45 -8.84 1.72 2.37
CA SER A 45 -8.24 3.00 2.03
C SER A 45 -9.14 4.12 2.55
N ALA A 46 -8.62 4.96 3.43
CA ALA A 46 -9.42 6.01 4.07
C ALA A 46 -9.54 7.29 3.22
N GLY A 47 -8.64 7.50 2.27
CA GLY A 47 -8.65 8.68 1.42
C GLY A 47 -7.83 9.86 1.95
N GLY A 48 -6.81 9.60 2.74
CA GLY A 48 -5.88 10.59 3.26
C GLY A 48 -5.64 10.46 4.75
N LYS A 49 -4.56 11.07 5.23
CA LYS A 49 -4.12 10.94 6.63
C LYS A 49 -5.16 11.43 7.65
N ASN A 50 -5.84 12.54 7.34
CA ASN A 50 -6.89 13.04 8.22
C ASN A 50 -8.11 12.14 8.25
N GLN A 51 -8.42 11.49 7.14
CA GLN A 51 -9.51 10.52 7.06
C GLN A 51 -9.18 9.25 7.83
N VAL A 52 -7.90 8.85 7.85
CA VAL A 52 -7.44 7.73 8.68
C VAL A 52 -7.74 8.01 10.16
N VAL A 53 -7.43 9.21 10.65
CA VAL A 53 -7.72 9.57 12.06
C VAL A 53 -9.22 9.45 12.37
N LYS A 54 -10.07 9.99 11.50
CA LYS A 54 -11.52 9.94 11.68
C LYS A 54 -12.03 8.49 11.69
N LEU A 55 -11.54 7.68 10.77
CA LEU A 55 -11.94 6.29 10.68
C LEU A 55 -11.51 5.49 11.91
N VAL A 56 -10.28 5.67 12.37
CA VAL A 56 -9.77 5.02 13.57
C VAL A 56 -10.60 5.41 14.79
N TYR A 57 -10.93 6.67 14.95
CA TYR A 57 -11.75 7.14 16.08
C TYR A 57 -13.14 6.50 16.07
N THR A 58 -13.72 6.36 14.89
CA THR A 58 -15.02 5.67 14.73
C THR A 58 -14.90 4.19 15.05
N LEU A 59 -13.94 3.50 14.45
CA LEU A 59 -13.81 2.05 14.57
C LEU A 59 -13.31 1.60 15.94
N ALA A 60 -12.44 2.37 16.60
CA ALA A 60 -11.89 2.01 17.90
C ALA A 60 -12.98 1.80 18.95
N ASN A 61 -14.09 2.50 18.85
CA ASN A 61 -15.22 2.37 19.78
C ASN A 61 -16.21 1.27 19.42
N GLN A 62 -16.22 0.81 18.16
CA GLN A 62 -17.24 -0.10 17.63
C GLN A 62 -16.68 -1.45 17.20
N LEU A 63 -15.46 -1.46 16.68
CA LEU A 63 -14.85 -2.66 16.12
C LEU A 63 -14.03 -3.39 17.19
N LYS A 64 -14.33 -4.68 17.37
CA LYS A 64 -13.57 -5.53 18.32
C LYS A 64 -12.39 -6.25 17.65
N LEU A 65 -12.20 -6.06 16.36
CA LEU A 65 -11.12 -6.66 15.60
C LEU A 65 -9.85 -5.81 15.70
N PRO A 66 -8.66 -6.43 15.67
CA PRO A 66 -7.41 -5.70 15.60
C PRO A 66 -7.34 -4.81 14.37
N MET A 67 -6.83 -3.60 14.56
CA MET A 67 -6.55 -2.66 13.47
C MET A 67 -5.05 -2.53 13.29
N PHE A 68 -4.60 -2.62 12.05
CA PHE A 68 -3.25 -2.25 11.64
C PHE A 68 -3.34 -0.96 10.83
N ILE A 69 -2.75 0.11 11.33
CA ILE A 69 -2.85 1.43 10.70
C ILE A 69 -1.51 1.76 10.05
N LEU A 70 -1.52 2.01 8.75
CA LEU A 70 -0.33 2.36 7.98
C LEU A 70 -0.41 3.81 7.53
N LEU A 71 0.57 4.60 7.93
CA LEU A 71 0.65 6.03 7.62
C LEU A 71 1.93 6.35 6.85
N ASP A 72 1.84 7.30 5.94
CA ASP A 72 2.98 7.88 5.25
C ASP A 72 3.84 8.69 6.23
N ASN A 73 5.09 8.92 5.88
CA ASN A 73 6.04 9.60 6.77
C ASN A 73 5.62 11.02 7.16
N ASP A 74 4.88 11.70 6.32
CA ASP A 74 4.41 13.06 6.60
C ASP A 74 3.23 13.14 7.58
N ALA A 75 2.72 11.99 8.03
CA ALA A 75 1.55 11.91 8.91
C ALA A 75 1.93 11.80 10.39
N LYS A 76 3.02 12.43 10.82
CA LYS A 76 3.49 12.35 12.23
C LYS A 76 2.48 12.92 13.23
N GLU A 77 1.83 14.02 12.89
CA GLU A 77 0.80 14.60 13.74
C GLU A 77 -0.42 13.66 13.86
N ASN A 78 -0.80 13.05 12.75
CA ASN A 78 -1.90 12.09 12.70
C ASN A 78 -1.56 10.83 13.52
N TYR A 79 -0.31 10.39 13.44
CA TYR A 79 0.19 9.29 14.28
C TYR A 79 0.00 9.61 15.77
N GLU A 80 0.41 10.79 16.22
CA GLU A 80 0.25 11.23 17.60
C GLU A 80 -1.23 11.33 18.04
N GLN A 81 -2.10 11.75 17.12
CA GLN A 81 -3.55 11.80 17.39
C GLN A 81 -4.16 10.42 17.54
N ILE A 82 -3.64 9.43 16.85
CA ILE A 82 -4.17 8.06 16.86
C ILE A 82 -3.69 7.29 18.09
N LEU A 83 -2.46 7.51 18.55
CA LEU A 83 -1.86 6.75 19.64
C LEU A 83 -2.78 6.58 20.86
N PRO A 84 -3.45 7.63 21.40
CA PRO A 84 -4.32 7.48 22.57
C PRO A 84 -5.54 6.59 22.36
N LYS A 85 -5.89 6.31 21.11
CA LYS A 85 -7.05 5.50 20.73
C LYS A 85 -6.71 4.04 20.46
N LEU A 86 -5.43 3.71 20.38
CA LEU A 86 -5.00 2.33 20.16
C LEU A 86 -5.31 1.45 21.34
N ARG A 87 -5.80 0.27 21.05
CA ARG A 87 -6.00 -0.80 22.04
C ARG A 87 -4.79 -1.71 22.03
N GLU A 88 -4.66 -2.60 23.01
CA GLU A 88 -3.49 -3.49 23.14
C GLU A 88 -3.23 -4.35 21.91
N PHE A 89 -4.30 -4.71 21.19
CA PHE A 89 -4.20 -5.55 19.99
C PHE A 89 -4.11 -4.76 18.70
N ASP A 90 -4.09 -3.43 18.75
CA ASP A 90 -3.92 -2.58 17.58
C ASP A 90 -2.44 -2.28 17.34
N LYS A 91 -2.09 -2.00 16.09
CA LYS A 91 -0.75 -1.62 15.69
C LYS A 91 -0.81 -0.42 14.75
N ILE A 92 0.11 0.51 14.94
CA ILE A 92 0.29 1.63 14.01
C ILE A 92 1.72 1.59 13.48
N TYR A 93 1.86 1.82 12.18
CA TYR A 93 3.14 1.85 11.50
C TYR A 93 3.25 3.14 10.70
N LEU A 94 4.29 3.92 10.96
CA LEU A 94 4.63 5.12 10.20
C LEU A 94 5.78 4.76 9.26
N LEU A 95 5.63 5.03 7.96
CA LEU A 95 6.70 4.78 7.00
C LEU A 95 7.98 5.52 7.41
N SER A 96 9.13 4.89 7.19
CA SER A 96 10.42 5.47 7.54
C SER A 96 10.74 6.70 6.71
N HIS A 97 10.21 6.78 5.49
CA HIS A 97 10.37 7.92 4.59
C HIS A 97 9.27 7.94 3.55
N GLY A 98 8.92 9.13 3.07
CA GLY A 98 8.04 9.32 1.93
C GLY A 98 6.64 8.75 2.08
N GLU A 99 6.09 8.39 0.94
CA GLU A 99 4.79 7.72 0.83
C GLU A 99 4.97 6.28 0.33
N PHE A 100 3.91 5.53 0.21
CA PHE A 100 3.99 4.10 -0.11
C PHE A 100 4.70 3.83 -1.44
N GLU A 101 4.50 4.68 -2.44
CA GLU A 101 5.18 4.54 -3.72
C GLU A 101 6.71 4.64 -3.61
N ASP A 102 7.21 5.33 -2.58
CA ASP A 102 8.64 5.49 -2.34
C ASP A 102 9.32 4.22 -1.84
N ILE A 103 8.56 3.27 -1.29
CA ILE A 103 9.10 2.00 -0.81
C ILE A 103 8.92 0.86 -1.82
N LEU A 104 8.31 1.12 -2.98
CA LEU A 104 8.19 0.13 -4.04
C LEU A 104 9.57 -0.17 -4.65
N PRO A 105 9.87 -1.44 -4.99
CA PRO A 105 11.14 -1.77 -5.65
C PRO A 105 11.27 -1.04 -6.99
N LYS A 106 12.37 -0.34 -7.16
CA LYS A 106 12.62 0.47 -8.37
C LYS A 106 12.63 -0.40 -9.63
N GLU A 107 13.24 -1.58 -9.55
CA GLU A 107 13.28 -2.52 -10.66
C GLU A 107 11.89 -2.98 -11.10
N LEU A 108 10.98 -3.19 -10.13
CA LEU A 108 9.60 -3.53 -10.40
C LEU A 108 8.87 -2.38 -11.12
N ILE A 109 9.10 -1.17 -10.68
CA ILE A 109 8.52 0.04 -11.30
C ILE A 109 9.01 0.17 -12.75
N ILE A 110 10.33 0.07 -12.97
CA ILE A 110 10.94 0.17 -14.30
C ILE A 110 10.39 -0.91 -15.24
N LYS A 111 10.35 -2.15 -14.78
CA LYS A 111 9.79 -3.29 -15.52
C LYS A 111 8.33 -3.03 -15.91
N THR A 112 7.53 -2.57 -14.97
CA THR A 112 6.12 -2.26 -15.19
C THR A 112 5.94 -1.19 -16.26
N LEU A 113 6.70 -0.11 -16.17
CA LEU A 113 6.63 1.01 -17.10
C LEU A 113 7.11 0.61 -18.49
N ASN A 114 8.22 -0.14 -18.59
CA ASN A 114 8.75 -0.58 -19.87
C ASN A 114 7.77 -1.50 -20.60
N ASP A 115 7.07 -2.36 -19.89
CA ASP A 115 6.03 -3.20 -20.49
C ASP A 115 4.79 -2.37 -20.89
N TYR A 116 4.40 -1.43 -20.04
CA TYR A 116 3.23 -0.59 -20.31
C TYR A 116 3.45 0.33 -21.52
N PHE A 117 4.62 0.93 -21.62
CA PHE A 117 4.97 1.83 -22.75
C PHE A 117 5.57 1.09 -23.94
N LYS A 118 5.34 -0.18 -24.11
CA LYS A 118 5.92 -1.09 -25.15
C LYS A 118 6.57 -0.33 -26.31
N ASN A 119 6.64 -0.12 -27.25
CA ASN A 119 7.24 0.52 -28.42
C ASN A 119 7.63 2.02 -28.23
N LEU A 120 7.60 2.55 -27.01
CA LEU A 120 8.10 3.88 -26.71
C LEU A 120 9.52 3.76 -26.15
N ASN A 121 10.14 4.90 -25.85
CA ASN A 121 11.48 4.90 -25.31
C ASN A 121 11.56 4.09 -24.00
N ILE A 122 12.66 3.34 -23.86
CA ILE A 122 12.93 2.58 -22.64
C ILE A 122 13.05 3.54 -21.48
N ILE A 123 12.47 3.14 -20.34
CA ILE A 123 12.60 3.88 -19.09
C ILE A 123 13.94 3.53 -18.47
N GLU A 124 14.72 4.53 -18.15
CA GLU A 124 16.06 4.40 -17.57
C GLU A 124 16.13 4.93 -16.14
N ASP A 125 17.18 4.53 -15.42
CA ASP A 125 17.43 4.95 -14.05
C ASP A 125 17.45 6.46 -13.87
N ASN A 126 18.02 7.20 -14.83
CA ASN A 126 18.15 8.65 -14.77
C ASN A 126 16.81 9.41 -14.82
N GLU A 127 15.71 8.73 -15.09
CA GLU A 127 14.37 9.33 -15.05
C GLU A 127 13.79 9.35 -13.64
N PHE A 128 14.50 8.79 -12.66
CA PHE A 128 14.08 8.73 -11.25
C PHE A 128 14.98 9.63 -10.39
N GLU A 129 15.06 10.90 -10.74
CA GLU A 129 15.94 11.86 -10.06
C GLU A 129 15.33 12.46 -8.80
N ASP A 130 14.01 12.55 -8.74
CA ASP A 130 13.34 13.11 -7.56
C ASP A 130 13.32 12.08 -6.43
N GLU A 131 13.42 12.54 -5.19
CA GLU A 131 13.29 11.68 -4.01
C GLU A 131 11.90 11.06 -3.90
N ARG A 132 10.88 11.76 -4.41
CA ARG A 132 9.50 11.29 -4.39
C ARG A 132 9.20 10.52 -5.66
N MET A 133 8.90 9.23 -5.52
CA MET A 133 8.59 8.38 -6.66
C MET A 133 7.40 8.89 -7.47
N VAL A 134 6.37 9.41 -6.85
CA VAL A 134 5.19 9.95 -7.55
C VAL A 134 5.58 11.10 -8.47
N LYS A 135 6.52 11.96 -8.07
CA LYS A 135 7.03 13.04 -8.93
C LYS A 135 7.71 12.49 -10.18
N ASN A 136 8.52 11.45 -10.02
CA ASN A 136 9.18 10.79 -11.14
C ASN A 136 8.14 10.20 -12.10
N LEU A 137 7.12 9.53 -11.57
CA LEU A 137 6.06 8.92 -12.37
C LEU A 137 5.23 9.97 -13.12
N GLU A 138 4.88 11.06 -12.47
CA GLU A 138 4.17 12.17 -13.12
C GLU A 138 4.96 12.73 -14.31
N GLU A 139 6.27 12.94 -14.13
CA GLU A 139 7.14 13.45 -15.19
C GLU A 139 7.30 12.44 -16.34
N ILE A 140 7.47 11.16 -16.04
CA ILE A 140 7.57 10.11 -17.04
C ILE A 140 6.27 10.03 -17.87
N PHE A 141 5.12 10.02 -17.23
CA PHE A 141 3.83 9.97 -17.93
C PHE A 141 3.63 11.20 -18.79
N LYS A 142 3.99 12.37 -18.29
CA LYS A 142 3.91 13.62 -19.05
C LYS A 142 4.80 13.59 -20.31
N LYS A 143 6.03 13.12 -20.17
CA LYS A 143 6.97 12.98 -21.31
C LYS A 143 6.46 11.98 -22.35
N LYS A 144 5.69 10.97 -21.95
CA LYS A 144 5.09 9.99 -22.86
C LYS A 144 3.75 10.47 -23.45
N GLY A 145 3.33 11.72 -23.17
CA GLY A 145 2.13 12.31 -23.76
C GLY A 145 0.83 12.06 -23.00
N PHE A 146 0.90 11.55 -21.79
CA PHE A 146 -0.27 11.36 -20.94
C PHE A 146 -0.57 12.62 -20.14
N HIS A 147 -1.85 12.97 -20.00
CA HIS A 147 -2.26 14.17 -19.29
C HIS A 147 -2.17 14.03 -17.78
N GLU A 148 -2.30 12.81 -17.26
CA GLU A 148 -2.41 12.59 -15.83
C GLU A 148 -1.83 11.23 -15.44
N PHE A 149 -1.10 11.22 -14.34
CA PHE A 149 -0.70 10.01 -13.63
C PHE A 149 -1.75 9.68 -12.57
N LYS A 150 -2.28 8.46 -12.60
CA LYS A 150 -3.28 8.00 -11.63
C LYS A 150 -2.74 6.85 -10.80
N LYS A 151 -2.67 7.04 -9.50
CA LYS A 151 -2.12 6.05 -8.55
C LYS A 151 -2.82 4.70 -8.64
N ALA A 152 -4.14 4.68 -8.73
CA ALA A 152 -4.90 3.43 -8.80
C ALA A 152 -4.58 2.63 -10.06
N GLU A 153 -4.51 3.30 -11.20
CA GLU A 153 -4.16 2.65 -12.47
C GLU A 153 -2.74 2.11 -12.44
N PHE A 154 -1.81 2.89 -11.92
CA PHE A 154 -0.42 2.48 -11.78
C PHE A 154 -0.28 1.28 -10.83
N ALA A 155 -0.96 1.30 -9.71
CA ALA A 155 -0.97 0.18 -8.77
C ALA A 155 -1.48 -1.11 -9.42
N GLN A 156 -2.52 -1.03 -10.25
CA GLN A 156 -3.00 -2.19 -11.00
C GLN A 156 -1.96 -2.70 -12.00
N LEU A 157 -1.22 -1.80 -12.65
CA LEU A 157 -0.13 -2.18 -13.55
C LEU A 157 0.97 -2.91 -12.80
N VAL A 158 1.40 -2.39 -11.65
CA VAL A 158 2.40 -3.04 -10.80
C VAL A 158 1.91 -4.41 -10.37
N LYS A 159 0.66 -4.51 -9.94
CA LYS A 159 0.04 -5.79 -9.54
C LYS A 159 0.12 -6.83 -10.66
N ASN A 160 -0.13 -6.43 -11.90
CA ASN A 160 -0.12 -7.33 -13.04
C ASN A 160 1.30 -7.74 -13.48
N HIS A 161 2.32 -7.01 -13.06
CA HIS A 161 3.72 -7.26 -13.45
C HIS A 161 4.56 -7.87 -12.35
N ILE A 162 4.06 -7.97 -11.13
CA ILE A 162 4.77 -8.65 -10.06
C ILE A 162 4.80 -10.15 -10.32
N SER A 163 5.94 -10.76 -10.14
CA SER A 163 6.12 -12.21 -10.32
C SER A 163 6.71 -12.83 -9.06
N SER A 164 6.58 -14.15 -8.93
CA SER A 164 7.24 -14.87 -7.84
C SER A 164 8.74 -14.66 -7.92
N GLY A 165 9.37 -14.38 -6.79
CA GLY A 165 10.80 -14.10 -6.72
C GLY A 165 11.17 -12.63 -6.88
N GLU A 166 10.20 -11.73 -6.99
CA GLU A 166 10.49 -10.29 -6.93
C GLU A 166 11.15 -9.97 -5.60
N ASP A 167 12.20 -9.16 -5.66
CA ASP A 167 12.89 -8.71 -4.46
C ASP A 167 12.19 -7.48 -3.90
N LEU A 168 11.32 -7.70 -2.94
CA LEU A 168 10.59 -6.63 -2.27
C LEU A 168 11.51 -5.85 -1.32
N SER A 169 11.24 -4.57 -1.14
CA SER A 169 12.02 -3.74 -0.24
C SER A 169 11.94 -4.24 1.21
N ASP A 170 12.99 -3.96 1.98
CA ASP A 170 13.03 -4.34 3.40
C ASP A 170 11.85 -3.74 4.18
N GLU A 171 11.45 -2.53 3.85
CA GLU A 171 10.31 -1.87 4.51
C GLU A 171 8.99 -2.59 4.22
N ILE A 172 8.75 -3.01 2.99
CA ILE A 172 7.55 -3.81 2.65
C ILE A 172 7.58 -5.13 3.45
N LYS A 173 8.71 -5.80 3.49
CA LYS A 173 8.87 -7.04 4.27
C LYS A 173 8.57 -6.81 5.75
N LEU A 174 9.06 -5.70 6.30
CA LEU A 174 8.83 -5.34 7.70
C LEU A 174 7.34 -5.08 7.98
N ILE A 175 6.66 -4.33 7.11
CA ILE A 175 5.22 -4.07 7.25
C ILE A 175 4.44 -5.38 7.29
N ILE A 176 4.72 -6.29 6.37
CA ILE A 176 4.03 -7.59 6.31
C ILE A 176 4.33 -8.43 7.55
N GLU A 177 5.56 -8.43 8.06
CA GLU A 177 5.89 -9.14 9.29
C GLU A 177 5.19 -8.55 10.52
N GLU A 178 5.12 -7.25 10.63
CA GLU A 178 4.37 -6.58 11.71
C GLU A 178 2.88 -6.91 11.62
N LEU A 179 2.34 -6.96 10.41
CA LEU A 179 0.95 -7.35 10.19
C LEU A 179 0.71 -8.83 10.53
N ARG A 180 1.66 -9.71 10.21
CA ARG A 180 1.58 -11.14 10.55
C ARG A 180 1.51 -11.37 12.05
N LYS A 181 2.20 -10.54 12.83
CA LYS A 181 2.21 -10.62 14.30
C LYS A 181 0.94 -10.09 14.95
N LEU A 182 0.10 -9.40 14.21
CA LEU A 182 -1.12 -8.81 14.75
C LEU A 182 -2.10 -9.91 15.14
N THR A 183 -2.44 -9.98 16.42
CA THR A 183 -3.36 -10.99 16.96
C THR A 183 -4.41 -10.34 17.84
N SER A 184 -5.61 -10.90 17.81
CA SER A 184 -6.71 -10.46 18.68
C SER A 184 -6.50 -10.94 20.12
#